data_da8676981a26b96b67e022b99b434002
#
_entry.id   da8676981a26b96b67e022b99b434002
#
_cell.length_a   1.000
_cell.length_b   1.000
_cell.length_c   1.000
_cell.angle_alpha   90.00
_cell.angle_beta   90.00
_cell.angle_gamma   90.00
#
_symmetry.space_group_name_H-M   'P 1'
#
loop_
_entity.id
_entity.type
_entity.pdbx_description
1 polymer ?
#
loop_
_entity_poly.entity_id
_entity_poly.type
_entity_poly.pdbx_seq_one_letter_code
_entity_poly.pdbx_strand_id
1 'polypeptide(L)'
;MAAKFILDNKKVVKHMYESDYKVELEKYIFSISGEIMKKYVRRVAVDTKAQEIDITLIAYFYQCALSSSLIQWVATDMKTDPKAITRRIGELMDGNILLSLKRSENLEKFTQNFEIE
;
A
#
# COMPACT_ATOMS: atom_id res chain seq x y z
N MET A 1 -4.55 -10.00 -5.60
CA MET A 1 -3.53 -8.95 -5.69
C MET A 1 -4.01 -7.82 -6.58
N ALA A 2 -3.79 -6.58 -6.17
CA ALA A 2 -4.30 -5.40 -6.89
C ALA A 2 -3.82 -5.30 -8.34
N ALA A 3 -2.55 -5.60 -8.59
CA ALA A 3 -1.99 -5.54 -9.95
C ALA A 3 -2.66 -6.55 -10.89
N LYS A 4 -3.02 -7.73 -10.38
CA LYS A 4 -3.72 -8.74 -11.18
C LYS A 4 -5.10 -8.26 -11.58
N PHE A 5 -5.84 -7.66 -10.63
CA PHE A 5 -7.15 -7.08 -10.92
C PHE A 5 -7.07 -6.03 -12.03
N ILE A 6 -6.08 -5.14 -11.94
CA ILE A 6 -5.87 -4.09 -12.93
C ILE A 6 -5.56 -4.70 -14.31
N LEU A 7 -4.69 -5.71 -14.37
CA LEU A 7 -4.35 -6.38 -15.63
C LEU A 7 -5.54 -7.11 -16.25
N ASP A 8 -6.33 -7.80 -15.43
CA ASP A 8 -7.52 -8.52 -15.90
C ASP A 8 -8.58 -7.58 -16.47
N ASN A 9 -8.55 -6.29 -16.06
CA ASN A 9 -9.51 -5.27 -16.49
C ASN A 9 -8.80 -4.11 -17.21
N LYS A 10 -7.71 -4.41 -17.91
CA LYS A 10 -6.81 -3.40 -18.50
C LYS A 10 -7.51 -2.33 -19.33
N LYS A 11 -8.43 -2.74 -20.21
CA LYS A 11 -9.13 -1.79 -21.09
C LYS A 11 -10.01 -0.84 -20.31
N VAL A 12 -10.75 -1.37 -19.33
CA VAL A 12 -11.64 -0.57 -18.47
C VAL A 12 -10.83 0.39 -17.62
N VAL A 13 -9.75 -0.10 -17.01
CA VAL A 13 -8.89 0.72 -16.16
C VAL A 13 -8.25 1.85 -16.96
N LYS A 14 -7.72 1.56 -18.15
CA LYS A 14 -7.13 2.57 -19.01
C LYS A 14 -8.16 3.62 -19.43
N HIS A 15 -9.37 3.18 -19.79
CA HIS A 15 -10.44 4.09 -20.15
C HIS A 15 -10.81 5.01 -18.97
N MET A 16 -10.94 4.47 -17.77
CA MET A 16 -11.23 5.27 -16.58
C MET A 16 -10.11 6.28 -16.31
N TYR A 17 -8.84 5.86 -16.44
CA TYR A 17 -7.70 6.74 -16.20
C TYR A 17 -7.67 7.93 -17.16
N GLU A 18 -8.10 7.73 -18.41
CA GLU A 18 -8.11 8.74 -19.47
C GLU A 18 -9.41 9.55 -19.51
N SER A 19 -10.35 9.30 -18.61
CA SER A 19 -11.69 9.90 -18.61
C SER A 19 -11.94 10.76 -17.38
N ASP A 20 -13.17 11.29 -17.28
CA ASP A 20 -13.62 12.04 -16.10
C ASP A 20 -13.75 11.15 -14.85
N TYR A 21 -13.64 9.83 -14.99
CA TYR A 21 -13.70 8.87 -13.88
C TYR A 21 -12.32 8.58 -13.27
N LYS A 22 -11.30 9.34 -13.63
CA LYS A 22 -9.94 9.15 -13.13
C LYS A 22 -9.88 9.22 -11.59
N VAL A 23 -10.57 10.19 -11.00
CA VAL A 23 -10.58 10.40 -9.55
C VAL A 23 -11.20 9.18 -8.85
N GLU A 24 -12.28 8.63 -9.39
CA GLU A 24 -12.92 7.44 -8.86
C GLU A 24 -11.99 6.23 -8.92
N LEU A 25 -11.26 6.09 -10.01
CA LEU A 25 -10.25 5.02 -10.16
C LEU A 25 -9.15 5.16 -9.11
N GLU A 26 -8.64 6.37 -8.92
CA GLU A 26 -7.59 6.63 -7.93
C GLU A 26 -8.07 6.31 -6.51
N LYS A 27 -9.30 6.70 -6.17
CA LYS A 27 -9.92 6.38 -4.88
C LYS A 27 -10.06 4.88 -4.68
N TYR A 28 -10.47 4.17 -5.72
CA TYR A 28 -10.65 2.72 -5.68
C TYR A 28 -9.30 2.02 -5.44
N ILE A 29 -8.27 2.42 -6.18
CA ILE A 29 -6.92 1.86 -6.02
C ILE A 29 -6.38 2.16 -4.61
N PHE A 30 -6.60 3.36 -4.11
CA PHE A 30 -6.18 3.74 -2.76
C PHE A 30 -6.87 2.87 -1.70
N SER A 31 -8.18 2.65 -1.86
CA SER A 31 -8.96 1.82 -0.94
C SER A 31 -8.48 0.37 -0.92
N ILE A 32 -8.26 -0.24 -2.09
CA ILE A 32 -7.76 -1.61 -2.19
C ILE A 32 -6.36 -1.72 -1.58
N SER A 33 -5.50 -0.75 -1.86
CA SER A 33 -4.15 -0.71 -1.29
C SER A 33 -4.20 -0.66 0.24
N GLY A 34 -5.15 0.11 0.80
CA GLY A 34 -5.37 0.19 2.23
C GLY A 34 -5.78 -1.14 2.83
N GLU A 35 -6.72 -1.85 2.20
CA GLU A 35 -7.15 -3.16 2.65
C GLU A 35 -5.99 -4.15 2.70
N ILE A 36 -5.17 -4.17 1.65
CA ILE A 36 -4.00 -5.05 1.56
C ILE A 36 -3.01 -4.72 2.67
N MET A 37 -2.66 -3.44 2.83
CA MET A 37 -1.62 -3.04 3.78
C MET A 37 -2.07 -3.18 5.23
N LYS A 38 -3.31 -2.86 5.56
CA LYS A 38 -3.84 -3.06 6.91
C LYS A 38 -3.75 -4.52 7.33
N LYS A 39 -4.17 -5.43 6.46
CA LYS A 39 -4.12 -6.86 6.76
C LYS A 39 -2.69 -7.35 6.90
N TYR A 40 -1.81 -6.93 6.01
CA TYR A 40 -0.42 -7.36 6.02
C TYR A 40 0.32 -6.87 7.28
N VAL A 41 0.23 -5.58 7.59
CA VAL A 41 0.92 -4.99 8.74
C VAL A 41 0.37 -5.58 10.05
N ARG A 42 -0.94 -5.77 10.16
CA ARG A 42 -1.55 -6.41 11.34
C ARG A 42 -1.03 -7.82 11.54
N ARG A 43 -0.88 -8.58 10.46
CA ARG A 43 -0.36 -9.95 10.54
C ARG A 43 1.08 -9.96 11.04
N VAL A 44 1.92 -9.07 10.52
CA VAL A 44 3.31 -8.98 10.95
C VAL A 44 3.40 -8.50 12.40
N ALA A 45 2.47 -7.65 12.84
CA ALA A 45 2.47 -7.07 14.18
C ALA A 45 2.04 -8.03 15.28
N VAL A 46 1.42 -9.18 14.95
CA VAL A 46 0.82 -10.10 15.94
C VAL A 46 1.78 -10.47 17.07
N ASP A 47 3.03 -10.76 16.75
CA ASP A 47 4.04 -11.18 17.74
C ASP A 47 4.88 -10.00 18.25
N THR A 48 4.43 -8.77 18.05
CA THR A 48 5.15 -7.58 18.48
C THR A 48 4.34 -6.84 19.53
N LYS A 49 5.02 -5.98 20.29
CA LYS A 49 4.40 -5.03 21.23
C LYS A 49 4.34 -3.62 20.63
N ALA A 50 4.19 -3.53 19.32
CA ALA A 50 4.09 -2.25 18.63
C ALA A 50 2.86 -1.47 19.09
N GLN A 51 3.00 -0.16 19.18
CA GLN A 51 1.89 0.72 19.55
C GLN A 51 0.86 0.77 18.41
N GLU A 52 -0.43 0.79 18.75
CA GLU A 52 -1.50 0.81 17.77
C GLU A 52 -1.38 1.96 16.78
N ILE A 53 -1.00 3.14 17.26
CA ILE A 53 -0.81 4.29 16.37
C ILE A 53 0.28 4.01 15.33
N ASP A 54 1.35 3.34 15.71
CA ASP A 54 2.45 3.02 14.81
C ASP A 54 2.04 1.98 13.78
N ILE A 55 1.26 0.98 14.18
CA ILE A 55 0.70 0.00 13.24
C ILE A 55 -0.14 0.71 12.17
N THR A 56 -0.99 1.64 12.60
CA THR A 56 -1.83 2.43 11.71
C THR A 56 -1.00 3.30 10.76
N LEU A 57 0.01 3.99 11.29
CA LEU A 57 0.89 4.86 10.49
C LEU A 57 1.69 4.07 9.46
N ILE A 58 2.24 2.94 9.86
CA ILE A 58 3.00 2.07 8.95
C ILE A 58 2.10 1.58 7.81
N ALA A 59 0.90 1.10 8.14
CA ALA A 59 -0.04 0.63 7.13
C ALA A 59 -0.41 1.75 6.16
N TYR A 60 -0.69 2.95 6.67
CA TYR A 60 -1.05 4.11 5.85
C TYR A 60 0.11 4.54 4.95
N PHE A 61 1.32 4.60 5.49
CA PHE A 61 2.50 4.99 4.73
C PHE A 61 2.70 4.06 3.52
N TYR A 62 2.59 2.76 3.74
CA TYR A 62 2.72 1.78 2.66
C TYR A 62 1.51 1.77 1.73
N GLN A 63 0.32 2.08 2.22
CA GLN A 63 -0.87 2.28 1.38
C GLN A 63 -0.64 3.40 0.37
N CYS A 64 -0.10 4.53 0.82
CA CYS A 64 0.21 5.66 -0.06
C CYS A 64 1.25 5.26 -1.11
N ALA A 65 2.30 4.57 -0.69
CA ALA A 65 3.36 4.13 -1.59
C ALA A 65 2.82 3.13 -2.64
N LEU A 66 2.04 2.15 -2.20
CA LEU A 66 1.48 1.14 -3.09
C LEU A 66 0.49 1.75 -4.07
N SER A 67 -0.44 2.58 -3.61
CA SER A 67 -1.45 3.16 -4.48
C SER A 67 -0.85 4.10 -5.52
N SER A 68 0.10 4.95 -5.13
CA SER A 68 0.78 5.84 -6.07
C SER A 68 1.59 5.05 -7.10
N SER A 69 2.24 3.98 -6.68
CA SER A 69 2.99 3.11 -7.58
C SER A 69 2.09 2.44 -8.60
N LEU A 70 0.92 1.97 -8.19
CA LEU A 70 -0.05 1.35 -9.09
C LEU A 70 -0.61 2.36 -10.09
N ILE A 71 -0.93 3.57 -9.63
CA ILE A 71 -1.44 4.63 -10.51
C ILE A 71 -0.39 5.02 -11.54
N GLN A 72 0.87 5.16 -11.12
CA GLN A 72 1.97 5.46 -12.04
C GLN A 72 2.15 4.34 -13.07
N TRP A 73 2.00 3.10 -12.65
CA TRP A 73 2.08 1.96 -13.55
C TRP A 73 0.96 2.00 -14.60
N VAL A 74 -0.27 2.32 -14.18
CA VAL A 74 -1.39 2.51 -15.12
C VAL A 74 -1.09 3.66 -16.08
N ALA A 75 -0.53 4.76 -15.58
CA ALA A 75 -0.19 5.93 -16.39
C ALA A 75 0.83 5.61 -17.50
N THR A 76 1.68 4.61 -17.28
CA THR A 76 2.68 4.17 -18.25
C THR A 76 2.21 2.96 -19.08
N ASP A 77 0.91 2.80 -19.23
CA ASP A 77 0.28 1.74 -20.04
C ASP A 77 0.56 0.32 -19.53
N MET A 78 0.89 0.18 -18.25
CA MET A 78 1.10 -1.14 -17.63
C MET A 78 2.17 -1.97 -18.37
N LYS A 79 3.18 -1.31 -18.92
CA LYS A 79 4.21 -1.95 -19.77
C LYS A 79 5.20 -2.80 -18.99
N THR A 80 5.52 -2.38 -17.76
CA THR A 80 6.45 -3.12 -16.92
C THR A 80 5.75 -4.33 -16.31
N ASP A 81 6.43 -5.46 -16.24
CA ASP A 81 5.88 -6.64 -15.59
C ASP A 81 5.71 -6.37 -14.09
N PRO A 82 4.47 -6.38 -13.58
CA PRO A 82 4.23 -6.09 -12.16
C PRO A 82 4.84 -7.14 -11.24
N LYS A 83 4.99 -8.38 -11.69
CA LYS A 83 5.63 -9.44 -10.89
C LYS A 83 7.10 -9.16 -10.67
N ALA A 84 7.80 -8.69 -11.71
CA ALA A 84 9.23 -8.36 -11.61
C ALA A 84 9.46 -7.20 -10.64
N ILE A 85 8.64 -6.15 -10.74
CA ILE A 85 8.74 -4.97 -9.86
C ILE A 85 8.40 -5.35 -8.43
N THR A 86 7.32 -6.10 -8.22
CA THR A 86 6.90 -6.53 -6.88
C THR A 86 7.98 -7.38 -6.21
N ARG A 87 8.60 -8.28 -6.98
CA ARG A 87 9.69 -9.12 -6.46
C ARG A 87 10.90 -8.26 -6.03
N ARG A 88 11.30 -7.32 -6.86
CA ARG A 88 12.45 -6.45 -6.56
C ARG A 88 12.17 -5.58 -5.33
N ILE A 89 10.98 -5.00 -5.23
CA ILE A 89 10.59 -4.22 -4.05
C ILE A 89 10.62 -5.11 -2.81
N GLY A 90 10.09 -6.33 -2.90
CA GLY A 90 10.13 -7.28 -1.79
C GLY A 90 11.54 -7.60 -1.34
N GLU A 91 12.47 -7.79 -2.28
CA GLU A 91 13.88 -8.03 -1.97
C GLU A 91 14.53 -6.82 -1.30
N LEU A 92 14.25 -5.62 -1.80
CA LEU A 92 14.83 -4.38 -1.27
C LEU A 92 14.28 -4.04 0.12
N MET A 93 13.01 -4.32 0.37
CA MET A 93 12.30 -3.94 1.60
C MET A 93 12.12 -5.09 2.57
N ASP A 94 12.82 -6.20 2.36
CA ASP A 94 12.67 -7.39 3.18
C ASP A 94 12.88 -7.07 4.66
N GLY A 95 11.88 -7.43 5.48
CA GLY A 95 11.93 -7.22 6.91
C GLY A 95 11.71 -5.80 7.40
N ASN A 96 11.57 -4.81 6.51
CA ASN A 96 11.46 -3.40 6.92
C ASN A 96 10.23 -3.13 7.79
N ILE A 97 9.09 -3.75 7.48
CA ILE A 97 7.87 -3.55 8.26
C ILE A 97 8.05 -4.13 9.66
N LEU A 98 8.59 -5.34 9.76
CA LEU A 98 8.85 -5.97 11.06
C LEU A 98 9.85 -5.12 11.87
N LEU A 99 10.90 -4.65 11.23
CA LEU A 99 11.89 -3.80 11.88
C LEU A 99 11.28 -2.51 12.43
N SER A 100 10.40 -1.87 11.66
CA SER A 100 9.68 -0.67 12.08
C SER A 100 8.77 -0.95 13.28
N LEU A 101 8.07 -2.08 13.25
CA LEU A 101 7.21 -2.49 14.36
C LEU A 101 8.03 -2.77 15.63
N LYS A 102 9.20 -3.37 15.48
CA LYS A 102 10.12 -3.59 16.60
C LYS A 102 10.64 -2.27 17.18
N ARG A 103 10.94 -1.28 16.34
CA ARG A 103 11.32 0.05 16.79
C ARG A 103 10.21 0.69 17.63
N SER A 104 8.97 0.50 17.21
CA SER A 104 7.80 1.03 17.92
C SER A 104 7.76 0.60 19.39
N GLU A 105 8.20 -0.63 19.69
CA GLU A 105 8.21 -1.17 21.05
C GLU A 105 9.06 -0.34 22.01
N ASN A 106 10.07 0.36 21.49
CA ASN A 106 11.03 1.11 22.30
C ASN A 106 10.90 2.63 22.17
N LEU A 107 9.95 3.11 21.38
CA LEU A 107 9.69 4.54 21.27
C LEU A 107 8.77 5.02 22.38
N GLU A 108 8.90 6.30 22.73
CA GLU A 108 7.98 6.92 23.65
C GLU A 108 6.56 6.82 23.13
N LYS A 109 5.59 6.74 24.05
CA LYS A 109 4.18 6.64 23.67
C LYS A 109 3.76 7.88 22.89
N PHE A 110 3.21 7.67 21.70
CA PHE A 110 2.68 8.75 20.89
C PHE A 110 1.39 9.26 21.49
N THR A 111 1.33 10.56 21.79
CA THR A 111 0.21 11.17 22.54
C THR A 111 -0.66 12.09 21.72
N GLN A 112 -0.28 12.36 20.48
CA GLN A 112 -1.09 13.22 19.60
C GLN A 112 -2.15 12.39 18.87
N ASN A 113 -3.25 13.02 18.53
CA ASN A 113 -4.28 12.37 17.72
C ASN A 113 -3.87 12.38 16.26
N PHE A 114 -4.07 11.25 15.62
CA PHE A 114 -3.88 11.11 14.18
C PHE A 114 -5.03 10.30 13.62
N GLU A 115 -5.82 10.92 12.75
CA GLU A 115 -6.98 10.28 12.14
C GLU A 115 -6.72 10.04 10.66
N ILE A 116 -7.04 8.84 10.22
CA ILE A 116 -6.93 8.43 8.82
C ILE A 116 -8.33 8.00 8.36
N GLU A 117 -8.84 8.69 7.36
CA GLU A 117 -10.13 8.36 6.75
C GLU A 117 -10.05 7.15 5.84
#